data_56cf26c8f7840d2e9ff75157329aca49
#
_entry.id   56cf26c8f7840d2e9ff75157329aca49
#
_cell.length_a   1.000
_cell.length_b   1.000
_cell.length_c   1.000
_cell.angle_alpha   90.00
_cell.angle_beta   90.00
_cell.angle_gamma   90.00
#
_symmetry.space_group_name_H-M   'P 1'
#
loop_
_entity.id
_entity.type
_entity.pdbx_description
1 polymer ?
#
loop_
_entity_poly.entity_id
_entity_poly.type
_entity_poly.pdbx_seq_one_letter_code
_entity_poly.pdbx_strand_id
1 'polypeptide(L)'
;MKRKSQNKKRWHTIDDGLLDYCKQKGITFFAYMVLEQGALSGKYNVANPLPEGSMRGTAYNKVLPQLEKLTNTMAEMGKAKGVSAAQVALTWAIHKGILPILGATKVHHITDTAKAAQIVLTDEQAATLEQLAKDMGVDTRGGWEGEA
;
A
#
# COMPACT_ATOMS: atom_id res chain seq x y z
N MET A 1 37.68 1.42 0.03
CA MET A 1 36.64 0.78 0.87
C MET A 1 35.30 0.91 0.11
N LYS A 2 34.87 -0.13 -0.63
CA LYS A 2 33.65 -0.08 -1.44
C LYS A 2 32.45 -0.24 -0.51
N ARG A 3 31.63 0.81 -0.35
CA ARG A 3 30.32 0.68 0.28
C ARG A 3 29.46 -0.23 -0.61
N LYS A 4 29.12 -1.42 -0.12
CA LYS A 4 28.07 -2.25 -0.69
C LYS A 4 26.78 -1.44 -0.56
N SER A 5 26.21 -0.97 -1.67
CA SER A 5 24.87 -0.44 -1.69
C SER A 5 23.93 -1.60 -1.32
N GLN A 6 23.41 -1.58 -0.12
CA GLN A 6 22.35 -2.50 0.25
C GLN A 6 21.12 -2.03 -0.53
N ASN A 7 20.65 -2.85 -1.46
CA ASN A 7 19.39 -2.70 -2.18
C ASN A 7 18.24 -2.63 -1.16
N LYS A 8 17.85 -1.42 -0.76
CA LYS A 8 16.78 -1.22 0.21
C LYS A 8 15.45 -1.22 -0.52
N LYS A 9 14.60 -2.20 -0.24
CA LYS A 9 13.24 -2.33 -0.77
C LYS A 9 12.33 -1.26 -0.15
N ARG A 10 11.33 -0.76 -0.87
CA ARG A 10 10.48 0.40 -0.50
C ARG A 10 9.61 0.24 0.75
N TRP A 11 9.41 -0.96 1.21
CA TRP A 11 8.77 -1.26 2.51
C TRP A 11 9.59 -0.80 3.72
N HIS A 12 10.80 -0.29 3.49
CA HIS A 12 11.80 0.01 4.49
C HIS A 12 11.55 1.27 5.30
N THR A 13 10.66 2.17 4.86
CA THR A 13 10.37 3.38 5.65
C THR A 13 9.83 3.06 7.04
N ILE A 14 9.14 1.92 7.18
CA ILE A 14 8.70 1.40 8.47
C ILE A 14 9.83 0.61 9.14
N ASP A 15 10.50 -0.25 8.37
CA ASP A 15 11.53 -1.17 8.88
C ASP A 15 12.88 -0.46 9.16
N ASP A 16 13.18 0.68 8.53
CA ASP A 16 14.41 1.46 8.75
C ASP A 16 14.28 2.51 9.88
N GLY A 17 13.12 2.55 10.55
CA GLY A 17 12.87 3.37 11.71
C GLY A 17 12.51 4.83 11.40
N LEU A 18 12.38 5.24 10.11
CA LEU A 18 12.05 6.62 9.76
C LEU A 18 10.69 7.04 10.30
N LEU A 19 9.68 6.17 10.19
CA LEU A 19 8.34 6.45 10.70
C LEU A 19 8.35 6.62 12.22
N ASP A 20 9.08 5.76 12.93
CA ASP A 20 9.21 5.83 14.40
C ASP A 20 9.97 7.09 14.82
N TYR A 21 11.01 7.48 14.09
CA TYR A 21 11.71 8.75 14.31
C TYR A 21 10.76 9.95 14.14
N CYS A 22 9.95 9.97 13.09
CA CYS A 22 8.97 11.03 12.87
C CYS A 22 7.97 11.11 14.04
N LYS A 23 7.45 9.97 14.49
CA LYS A 23 6.55 9.91 15.65
C LYS A 23 7.20 10.47 16.92
N GLN A 24 8.42 10.05 17.23
CA GLN A 24 9.18 10.54 18.41
C GLN A 24 9.43 12.04 18.37
N LYS A 25 9.59 12.61 17.19
CA LYS A 25 9.83 14.04 16.99
C LYS A 25 8.57 14.87 16.77
N GLY A 26 7.37 14.26 16.81
CA GLY A 26 6.12 14.95 16.51
C GLY A 26 6.02 15.44 15.05
N ILE A 27 6.73 14.79 14.12
CA ILE A 27 6.72 15.11 12.69
C ILE A 27 5.63 14.30 12.01
N THR A 28 4.72 14.97 11.31
CA THR A 28 3.69 14.31 10.51
C THR A 28 4.32 13.64 9.29
N PHE A 29 4.11 12.34 9.14
CA PHE A 29 4.60 11.57 8.00
C PHE A 29 3.51 11.46 6.92
N PHE A 30 3.78 12.04 5.75
CA PHE A 30 2.91 11.93 4.58
C PHE A 30 3.41 10.83 3.65
N ALA A 31 2.50 9.94 3.20
CA ALA A 31 2.82 8.95 2.19
C ALA A 31 1.97 9.15 0.93
N TYR A 32 2.61 9.14 -0.22
CA TYR A 32 1.95 9.07 -1.52
C TYR A 32 1.91 7.63 -2.02
N MET A 33 1.09 7.35 -3.02
CA MET A 33 0.96 6.03 -3.68
C MET A 33 0.56 4.88 -2.74
N VAL A 34 -0.13 5.17 -1.64
CA VAL A 34 -0.57 4.17 -0.64
C VAL A 34 -1.45 3.05 -1.21
N LEU A 35 -2.05 3.24 -2.39
CA LEU A 35 -2.78 2.19 -3.13
C LEU A 35 -1.98 1.62 -4.31
N GLU A 36 -0.69 1.91 -4.43
CA GLU A 36 0.17 1.48 -5.53
C GLU A 36 -0.51 1.68 -6.89
N GLN A 37 -0.92 2.94 -7.15
CA GLN A 37 -1.65 3.35 -8.36
C GLN A 37 -2.89 2.49 -8.68
N GLY A 38 -3.48 1.86 -7.67
CA GLY A 38 -4.67 1.02 -7.77
C GLY A 38 -4.39 -0.49 -7.72
N ALA A 39 -3.15 -0.94 -7.75
CA ALA A 39 -2.81 -2.36 -7.64
C ALA A 39 -3.29 -2.99 -6.32
N LEU A 40 -3.34 -2.19 -5.23
CA LEU A 40 -3.85 -2.62 -3.92
C LEU A 40 -5.35 -2.34 -3.73
N SER A 41 -6.07 -1.90 -4.76
CA SER A 41 -7.50 -1.59 -4.64
C SER A 41 -8.42 -2.81 -4.56
N GLY A 42 -7.91 -4.00 -4.86
CA GLY A 42 -8.72 -5.22 -5.03
C GLY A 42 -9.49 -5.26 -6.36
N LYS A 43 -9.44 -4.19 -7.18
CA LYS A 43 -10.09 -4.12 -8.48
C LYS A 43 -9.33 -4.92 -9.55
N TYR A 44 -8.00 -4.94 -9.46
CA TYR A 44 -7.13 -5.56 -10.44
C TYR A 44 -6.51 -6.84 -9.87
N ASN A 45 -6.52 -7.89 -10.69
CA ASN A 45 -5.97 -9.20 -10.38
C ASN A 45 -5.53 -9.88 -11.68
N VAL A 46 -5.12 -11.13 -11.64
CA VAL A 46 -4.68 -11.88 -12.83
C VAL A 46 -5.79 -11.98 -13.88
N ALA A 47 -7.05 -12.18 -13.47
CA ALA A 47 -8.20 -12.29 -14.37
C ALA A 47 -8.68 -10.93 -14.90
N ASN A 48 -8.39 -9.85 -14.20
CA ASN A 48 -8.75 -8.48 -14.56
C ASN A 48 -7.54 -7.55 -14.38
N PRO A 49 -6.53 -7.61 -15.27
CA PRO A 49 -5.30 -6.82 -15.14
C PRO A 49 -5.54 -5.33 -15.36
N LEU A 50 -4.55 -4.53 -14.99
CA LEU A 50 -4.52 -3.12 -15.37
C LEU A 50 -4.42 -2.99 -16.91
N PRO A 51 -4.93 -1.87 -17.49
CA PRO A 51 -4.94 -1.69 -18.94
C PRO A 51 -3.56 -1.91 -19.56
N GLU A 52 -3.50 -2.79 -20.57
CA GLU A 52 -2.28 -3.05 -21.33
C GLU A 52 -1.77 -1.77 -22.01
N GLY A 53 -0.46 -1.64 -22.16
CA GLY A 53 0.17 -0.45 -22.74
C GLY A 53 0.16 0.79 -21.85
N SER A 54 -0.52 0.76 -20.70
CA SER A 54 -0.42 1.84 -19.70
C SER A 54 0.85 1.68 -18.86
N MET A 55 1.39 2.81 -18.37
CA MET A 55 2.52 2.78 -17.44
C MET A 55 2.22 1.92 -16.20
N ARG A 56 0.99 1.96 -15.70
CA ARG A 56 0.54 1.15 -14.55
C ARG A 56 0.48 -0.34 -14.90
N GLY A 57 -0.04 -0.69 -16.07
CA GLY A 57 -0.08 -2.07 -16.55
C GLY A 57 1.34 -2.64 -16.68
N THR A 58 2.25 -1.88 -17.27
CA THR A 58 3.66 -2.27 -17.41
C THR A 58 4.33 -2.49 -16.05
N ALA A 59 4.05 -1.62 -15.07
CA ALA A 59 4.65 -1.70 -13.75
C ALA A 59 4.10 -2.85 -12.91
N TYR A 60 2.77 -3.03 -12.89
CA TYR A 60 2.11 -3.87 -11.87
C TYR A 60 1.56 -5.20 -12.39
N ASN A 61 1.22 -5.37 -13.68
CA ASN A 61 0.61 -6.62 -14.16
C ASN A 61 1.48 -7.85 -13.87
N LYS A 62 2.79 -7.71 -13.96
CA LYS A 62 3.75 -8.80 -13.68
C LYS A 62 3.79 -9.23 -12.21
N VAL A 63 3.35 -8.36 -11.28
CA VAL A 63 3.36 -8.63 -9.83
C VAL A 63 1.97 -8.88 -9.26
N LEU A 64 0.89 -8.75 -10.06
CA LEU A 64 -0.47 -9.05 -9.62
C LEU A 64 -0.61 -10.46 -9.00
N PRO A 65 -0.02 -11.54 -9.56
CA PRO A 65 -0.12 -12.86 -8.93
C PRO A 65 0.42 -12.89 -7.49
N GLN A 66 1.48 -12.12 -7.22
CA GLN A 66 2.09 -12.05 -5.90
C GLN A 66 1.25 -11.19 -4.93
N LEU A 67 0.57 -10.16 -5.45
CA LEU A 67 -0.30 -9.27 -4.67
C LEU A 67 -1.63 -9.91 -4.30
N GLU A 68 -2.05 -10.96 -5.02
CA GLU A 68 -3.41 -11.51 -4.93
C GLU A 68 -3.76 -11.98 -3.51
N LYS A 69 -2.84 -12.65 -2.83
CA LYS A 69 -3.07 -13.08 -1.45
C LYS A 69 -3.33 -11.89 -0.50
N LEU A 70 -2.56 -10.82 -0.62
CA LEU A 70 -2.73 -9.62 0.19
C LEU A 70 -4.06 -8.92 -0.13
N THR A 71 -4.35 -8.71 -1.42
CA THR A 71 -5.58 -8.02 -1.84
C THR A 71 -6.83 -8.82 -1.49
N ASN A 72 -6.80 -10.15 -1.59
CA ASN A 72 -7.90 -11.02 -1.16
C ASN A 72 -8.09 -10.96 0.36
N THR A 73 -7.02 -11.01 1.15
CA THR A 73 -7.12 -10.85 2.61
C THR A 73 -7.70 -9.49 2.99
N MET A 74 -7.27 -8.41 2.33
CA MET A 74 -7.87 -7.08 2.54
C MET A 74 -9.34 -7.05 2.13
N ALA A 75 -9.74 -7.74 1.06
CA ALA A 75 -11.14 -7.82 0.63
C ALA A 75 -12.00 -8.57 1.64
N GLU A 76 -11.51 -9.68 2.21
CA GLU A 76 -12.21 -10.42 3.26
C GLU A 76 -12.38 -9.60 4.55
N MET A 77 -11.30 -8.94 5.00
CA MET A 77 -11.37 -8.02 6.15
C MET A 77 -12.34 -6.87 5.88
N GLY A 78 -12.33 -6.33 4.66
CA GLY A 78 -13.22 -5.27 4.24
C GLY A 78 -14.68 -5.72 4.21
N LYS A 79 -14.97 -6.91 3.68
CA LYS A 79 -16.31 -7.48 3.64
C LYS A 79 -16.93 -7.61 5.04
N ALA A 80 -16.14 -8.05 6.03
CA ALA A 80 -16.59 -8.13 7.41
C ALA A 80 -16.95 -6.77 8.04
N LYS A 81 -16.42 -5.67 7.48
CA LYS A 81 -16.63 -4.29 7.95
C LYS A 81 -17.52 -3.46 7.01
N GLY A 82 -18.03 -4.05 5.91
CA GLY A 82 -18.82 -3.35 4.89
C GLY A 82 -18.03 -2.33 4.07
N VAL A 83 -16.74 -2.57 3.84
CA VAL A 83 -15.82 -1.68 3.12
C VAL A 83 -14.98 -2.43 2.07
N SER A 84 -14.33 -1.69 1.18
CA SER A 84 -13.50 -2.26 0.12
C SER A 84 -12.07 -2.59 0.58
N ALA A 85 -11.35 -3.43 -0.19
CA ALA A 85 -9.93 -3.67 0.02
C ALA A 85 -9.09 -2.37 0.00
N ALA A 86 -9.42 -1.43 -0.90
CA ALA A 86 -8.78 -0.12 -0.94
C ALA A 86 -8.93 0.64 0.38
N GLN A 87 -10.12 0.62 0.98
CA GLN A 87 -10.36 1.26 2.27
C GLN A 87 -9.59 0.57 3.39
N VAL A 88 -9.46 -0.76 3.38
CA VAL A 88 -8.61 -1.49 4.33
C VAL A 88 -7.14 -1.09 4.19
N ALA A 89 -6.61 -1.00 2.96
CA ALA A 89 -5.24 -0.54 2.73
C ALA A 89 -4.99 0.87 3.26
N LEU A 90 -5.94 1.80 3.04
CA LEU A 90 -5.88 3.16 3.59
C LEU A 90 -5.92 3.17 5.10
N THR A 91 -6.84 2.40 5.69
CA THR A 91 -6.98 2.27 7.14
C THR A 91 -5.70 1.74 7.77
N TRP A 92 -5.02 0.79 7.10
CA TRP A 92 -3.72 0.29 7.56
C TRP A 92 -2.67 1.42 7.62
N ALA A 93 -2.57 2.26 6.59
CA ALA A 93 -1.65 3.39 6.61
C ALA A 93 -1.96 4.37 7.76
N ILE A 94 -3.24 4.67 7.97
CA ILE A 94 -3.69 5.54 9.06
C ILE A 94 -3.39 4.91 10.43
N HIS A 95 -3.64 3.60 10.60
CA HIS A 95 -3.31 2.85 11.80
C HIS A 95 -1.81 2.93 12.15
N LYS A 96 -0.94 2.94 11.13
CA LYS A 96 0.51 3.15 11.31
C LYS A 96 0.88 4.61 11.65
N GLY A 97 -0.07 5.53 11.70
CA GLY A 97 0.18 6.96 11.95
C GLY A 97 0.66 7.72 10.72
N ILE A 98 0.40 7.19 9.54
CA ILE A 98 0.73 7.81 8.26
C ILE A 98 -0.46 8.64 7.79
N LEU A 99 -0.22 9.86 7.28
CA LEU A 99 -1.22 10.65 6.58
C LEU A 99 -1.15 10.36 5.07
N PRO A 100 -2.10 9.58 4.51
CA PRO A 100 -2.06 9.19 3.11
C PRO A 100 -2.44 10.36 2.18
N ILE A 101 -1.67 10.53 1.10
CA ILE A 101 -1.99 11.44 0.00
C ILE A 101 -2.64 10.62 -1.12
N LEU A 102 -3.87 10.96 -1.48
CA LEU A 102 -4.67 10.22 -2.43
C LEU A 102 -5.06 11.06 -3.63
N GLY A 103 -4.96 10.45 -4.82
CA GLY A 103 -5.55 11.00 -6.03
C GLY A 103 -7.05 10.66 -6.10
N ALA A 104 -7.88 11.68 -6.26
CA ALA A 104 -9.32 11.50 -6.44
C ALA A 104 -9.76 12.12 -7.77
N THR A 105 -10.35 11.30 -8.65
CA THR A 105 -10.91 11.72 -9.94
C THR A 105 -12.44 11.60 -9.99
N LYS A 106 -13.04 11.04 -8.92
CA LYS A 106 -14.49 10.85 -8.80
C LYS A 106 -14.92 11.14 -7.36
N VAL A 107 -16.17 11.62 -7.20
CA VAL A 107 -16.71 11.97 -5.87
C VAL A 107 -16.64 10.79 -4.88
N HIS A 108 -16.98 9.57 -5.34
CA HIS A 108 -16.94 8.40 -4.47
C HIS A 108 -15.53 8.07 -3.95
N HIS A 109 -14.44 8.44 -4.65
CA HIS A 109 -13.10 8.28 -4.11
C HIS A 109 -12.91 9.08 -2.81
N ILE A 110 -13.50 10.28 -2.75
CA ILE A 110 -13.41 11.13 -1.55
C ILE A 110 -14.25 10.56 -0.42
N THR A 111 -15.51 10.17 -0.71
CA THR A 111 -16.39 9.61 0.31
C THR A 111 -15.88 8.28 0.87
N ASP A 112 -15.32 7.43 0.02
CA ASP A 112 -14.71 6.15 0.43
C ASP A 112 -13.45 6.36 1.28
N THR A 113 -12.64 7.37 0.92
CA THR A 113 -11.47 7.75 1.72
C THR A 113 -11.88 8.28 3.10
N ALA A 114 -12.90 9.15 3.16
CA ALA A 114 -13.42 9.66 4.43
C ALA A 114 -13.95 8.53 5.32
N LYS A 115 -14.63 7.53 4.75
CA LYS A 115 -15.04 6.33 5.47
C LYS A 115 -13.85 5.53 5.99
N ALA A 116 -12.77 5.38 5.19
CA ALA A 116 -11.57 4.66 5.61
C ALA A 116 -10.95 5.24 6.89
N ALA A 117 -11.02 6.57 7.08
CA ALA A 117 -10.53 7.23 8.29
C ALA A 117 -11.35 6.90 9.55
N GLN A 118 -12.56 6.36 9.41
CA GLN A 118 -13.44 5.96 10.52
C GLN A 118 -13.35 4.47 10.85
N ILE A 119 -12.64 3.69 10.04
CA ILE A 119 -12.48 2.26 10.23
C ILE A 119 -11.33 2.02 11.20
N VAL A 120 -11.49 1.02 12.06
CA VAL A 120 -10.43 0.57 12.97
C VAL A 120 -9.99 -0.82 12.57
N LEU A 121 -8.67 -1.00 12.37
CA LEU A 121 -8.03 -2.30 12.34
C LEU A 121 -7.51 -2.64 13.73
N THR A 122 -7.60 -3.91 14.12
CA THR A 122 -6.88 -4.39 15.30
C THR A 122 -5.39 -4.51 15.00
N ASP A 123 -4.56 -4.49 16.03
CA ASP A 123 -3.11 -4.68 15.88
C ASP A 123 -2.79 -6.01 15.19
N GLU A 124 -3.56 -7.06 15.47
CA GLU A 124 -3.43 -8.37 14.83
C GLU A 124 -3.75 -8.31 13.33
N GLN A 125 -4.82 -7.60 12.94
CA GLN A 125 -5.17 -7.40 11.53
C GLN A 125 -4.08 -6.61 10.80
N ALA A 126 -3.57 -5.56 11.41
CA ALA A 126 -2.49 -4.78 10.84
C ALA A 126 -1.20 -5.59 10.69
N ALA A 127 -0.82 -6.37 11.71
CA ALA A 127 0.34 -7.25 11.67
C ALA A 127 0.22 -8.35 10.60
N THR A 128 -0.99 -8.91 10.42
CA THR A 128 -1.26 -9.88 9.36
C THR A 128 -1.00 -9.30 7.97
N LEU A 129 -1.46 -8.08 7.70
CA LEU A 129 -1.22 -7.40 6.43
C LEU A 129 0.27 -7.09 6.21
N GLU A 130 0.98 -6.68 7.26
CA GLU A 130 2.42 -6.44 7.21
C GLU A 130 3.19 -7.72 6.89
N GLN A 131 2.85 -8.82 7.55
CA GLN A 131 3.51 -10.10 7.31
C GLN A 131 3.28 -10.58 5.87
N LEU A 132 2.04 -10.51 5.38
CA LEU A 132 1.73 -10.84 3.99
C LEU A 132 2.51 -9.97 3.01
N ALA A 133 2.62 -8.66 3.27
CA ALA A 133 3.37 -7.74 2.44
C ALA A 133 4.88 -8.07 2.42
N LYS A 134 5.45 -8.49 3.55
CA LYS A 134 6.85 -8.95 3.64
C LYS A 134 7.08 -10.25 2.88
N ASP A 135 6.17 -11.21 3.04
CA ASP A 135 6.27 -12.53 2.44
C ASP A 135 6.18 -12.50 0.91
N MET A 136 5.45 -11.53 0.35
CA MET A 136 5.32 -11.38 -1.11
C MET A 136 6.63 -11.05 -1.81
N GLY A 137 7.55 -10.34 -1.15
CA GLY A 137 8.84 -9.94 -1.72
C GLY A 137 8.73 -9.09 -2.99
N VAL A 138 7.60 -8.41 -3.20
CA VAL A 138 7.35 -7.59 -4.39
C VAL A 138 8.17 -6.32 -4.34
N ASP A 139 8.90 -6.04 -5.41
CA ASP A 139 9.56 -4.76 -5.63
C ASP A 139 8.59 -3.83 -6.37
N THR A 140 8.09 -2.82 -5.67
CA THR A 140 7.16 -1.83 -6.23
C THR A 140 7.84 -0.51 -6.59
N ARG A 141 9.18 -0.46 -6.64
CA ARG A 141 9.90 0.75 -7.05
C ARG A 141 9.45 1.19 -8.44
N GLY A 142 9.04 2.44 -8.55
CA GLY A 142 8.70 3.06 -9.82
C GLY A 142 9.95 3.37 -10.64
N GLY A 143 9.85 3.35 -11.97
CA GLY A 143 10.96 3.67 -12.87
C GLY A 143 11.56 5.07 -12.71
N TRP A 144 10.88 5.94 -11.93
CA TRP A 144 11.38 7.27 -11.55
C TRP A 144 12.27 7.26 -10.29
N GLU A 145 12.33 6.16 -9.57
CA GLU A 145 13.24 5.97 -8.44
C GLU A 145 14.55 5.37 -8.94
N GLY A 146 15.15 6.04 -9.94
CA GLY A 146 16.33 5.56 -10.62
C GLY A 146 17.39 5.00 -9.67
N GLU A 147 18.22 4.11 -10.18
CA GLU A 147 19.41 3.62 -9.47
C GLU A 147 20.28 4.83 -9.11
N ALA A 148 20.24 5.20 -7.82
CA ALA A 148 21.14 6.19 -7.26
C ALA A 148 22.45 5.52 -6.83
#